data_54a1781b45c169a77283ef14e7e9585b
#
_entry.id   54a1781b45c169a77283ef14e7e9585b
#
_cell.length_a   1.000
_cell.length_b   1.000
_cell.length_c   1.000
_cell.angle_alpha   90.00
_cell.angle_beta   90.00
_cell.angle_gamma   90.00
#
_symmetry.space_group_name_H-M   'P 1'
#
loop_
_entity.id
_entity.type
_entity.pdbx_description
1 polymer ?
#
loop_
_entity_poly.entity_id
_entity_poly.type
_entity_poly.pdbx_seq_one_letter_code
_entity_poly.pdbx_strand_id
1 'polypeptide(L)'
;DHADFSRLHQRLLDIYEEQLKETESVVYPGLDALLLKLEASGIPWGIVTNKPERYARLLLDKLQLSVRCGCLVCPDHVTDRKPHPEPILLACSQLQRGTERTVYLGDHLRDMQAAKNADVIAIAAAYGYLGADVRVEDWYADFILQQPEHAEALLTMLKFA
;
A
#
# COMPACT_ATOMS: atom_id res chain seq x y z
N ASP A 1 -31.53 -14.53 -1.52
CA ASP A 1 -31.18 -15.71 -2.32
C ASP A 1 -29.72 -15.64 -2.73
N HIS A 2 -29.03 -16.80 -2.71
CA HIS A 2 -27.59 -16.87 -2.99
C HIS A 2 -27.26 -16.45 -4.44
N ALA A 3 -28.15 -16.76 -5.38
CA ALA A 3 -28.04 -16.35 -6.78
C ALA A 3 -28.15 -14.83 -6.96
N ASP A 4 -29.03 -14.19 -6.24
CA ASP A 4 -29.20 -12.72 -6.24
C ASP A 4 -27.97 -12.02 -5.65
N PHE A 5 -27.41 -12.55 -4.57
CA PHE A 5 -26.15 -12.03 -4.00
C PHE A 5 -25.01 -12.09 -5.01
N SER A 6 -24.80 -13.22 -5.66
CA SER A 6 -23.74 -13.39 -6.65
C SER A 6 -23.88 -12.42 -7.82
N ARG A 7 -25.13 -12.23 -8.31
CA ARG A 7 -25.42 -11.29 -9.40
C ARG A 7 -25.14 -9.84 -9.01
N LEU A 8 -25.59 -9.43 -7.82
CA LEU A 8 -25.37 -8.08 -7.30
C LEU A 8 -23.89 -7.82 -7.02
N HIS A 9 -23.20 -8.79 -6.45
CA HIS A 9 -21.76 -8.72 -6.22
C HIS A 9 -21.00 -8.56 -7.54
N GLN A 10 -21.31 -9.37 -8.56
CA GLN A 10 -20.68 -9.23 -9.88
C GLN A 10 -20.94 -7.85 -10.48
N ARG A 11 -22.19 -7.36 -10.41
CA ARG A 11 -22.53 -6.02 -10.93
C ARG A 11 -21.77 -4.91 -10.21
N LEU A 12 -21.59 -5.02 -8.89
CA LEU A 12 -20.77 -4.07 -8.11
C LEU A 12 -19.31 -4.06 -8.60
N LEU A 13 -18.74 -5.24 -8.83
CA LEU A 13 -17.37 -5.38 -9.34
C LEU A 13 -17.21 -4.79 -10.74
N ASP A 14 -18.19 -4.99 -11.62
CA ASP A 14 -18.19 -4.44 -12.98
C ASP A 14 -18.22 -2.89 -12.94
N ILE A 15 -19.13 -2.31 -12.14
CA ILE A 15 -19.20 -0.85 -11.93
C ILE A 15 -17.89 -0.32 -11.36
N TYR A 16 -17.32 -1.01 -10.37
CA TYR A 16 -16.04 -0.61 -9.79
C TYR A 16 -14.91 -0.59 -10.83
N GLU A 17 -14.87 -1.59 -11.72
CA GLU A 17 -13.90 -1.62 -12.81
C GLU A 17 -14.09 -0.47 -13.80
N GLU A 18 -15.34 -0.18 -14.19
CA GLU A 18 -15.66 0.97 -15.05
C GLU A 18 -15.17 2.28 -14.42
N GLN A 19 -15.44 2.48 -13.13
CA GLN A 19 -14.98 3.66 -12.40
C GLN A 19 -13.44 3.74 -12.30
N LEU A 20 -12.75 2.63 -12.15
CA LEU A 20 -11.29 2.63 -12.15
C LEU A 20 -10.69 3.03 -13.50
N LYS A 21 -11.35 2.69 -14.61
CA LYS A 21 -10.90 3.10 -15.95
C LYS A 21 -11.03 4.60 -16.19
N GLU A 22 -11.99 5.24 -15.51
CA GLU A 22 -12.26 6.67 -15.62
C GLU A 22 -11.75 7.47 -14.41
N THR A 23 -11.01 6.82 -13.49
CA THR A 23 -10.55 7.49 -12.27
C THR A 23 -9.66 8.68 -12.56
N GLU A 24 -9.90 9.77 -11.83
CA GLU A 24 -9.04 10.96 -11.77
C GLU A 24 -8.08 10.91 -10.57
N SER A 25 -7.94 9.74 -9.94
CA SER A 25 -7.01 9.56 -8.82
C SER A 25 -5.59 9.94 -9.21
N VAL A 26 -4.92 10.60 -8.32
CA VAL A 26 -3.51 11.01 -8.45
C VAL A 26 -2.71 10.52 -7.25
N VAL A 27 -1.40 10.41 -7.41
CA VAL A 27 -0.49 10.18 -6.29
C VAL A 27 -0.53 11.40 -5.35
N TYR A 28 -0.53 11.16 -4.04
CA TYR A 28 -0.50 12.26 -3.07
C TYR A 28 0.70 13.17 -3.30
N PRO A 29 0.53 14.50 -3.10
CA PRO A 29 1.61 15.46 -3.23
C PRO A 29 2.85 15.04 -2.44
N GLY A 30 4.04 15.19 -3.04
CA GLY A 30 5.31 14.79 -2.43
C GLY A 30 5.67 13.31 -2.55
N LEU A 31 4.69 12.39 -2.61
CA LEU A 31 5.01 10.96 -2.73
C LEU A 31 5.58 10.58 -4.09
N ASP A 32 5.11 11.19 -5.20
CA ASP A 32 5.69 10.90 -6.51
C ASP A 32 7.15 11.36 -6.59
N ALA A 33 7.46 12.55 -6.06
CA ALA A 33 8.83 13.04 -5.96
C ALA A 33 9.73 12.13 -5.12
N LEU A 34 9.19 11.61 -3.99
CA LEU A 34 9.88 10.64 -3.16
C LEU A 34 10.18 9.36 -3.94
N LEU A 35 9.19 8.79 -4.65
CA LEU A 35 9.38 7.56 -5.43
C LEU A 35 10.46 7.75 -6.49
N LEU A 36 10.45 8.88 -7.22
CA LEU A 36 11.49 9.21 -8.20
C LEU A 36 12.89 9.31 -7.56
N LYS A 37 12.98 9.87 -6.36
CA LYS A 37 14.24 9.95 -5.61
C LYS A 37 14.75 8.57 -5.19
N LEU A 38 13.86 7.70 -4.68
CA LEU A 38 14.21 6.31 -4.34
C LEU A 38 14.74 5.56 -5.56
N GLU A 39 14.05 5.69 -6.71
CA GLU A 39 14.45 5.08 -7.98
C GLU A 39 15.84 5.58 -8.43
N ALA A 40 16.06 6.90 -8.40
CA ALA A 40 17.36 7.49 -8.74
C ALA A 40 18.49 7.04 -7.81
N SER A 41 18.17 6.69 -6.56
CA SER A 41 19.10 6.18 -5.55
C SER A 41 19.26 4.64 -5.58
N GLY A 42 18.57 3.94 -6.48
CA GLY A 42 18.58 2.47 -6.55
C GLY A 42 17.91 1.79 -5.35
N ILE A 43 17.02 2.51 -4.65
CA ILE A 43 16.24 2.00 -3.53
C ILE A 43 14.94 1.44 -4.08
N PRO A 44 14.72 0.12 -4.04
CA PRO A 44 13.51 -0.47 -4.58
C PRO A 44 12.32 -0.17 -3.67
N TRP A 45 11.15 -0.03 -4.30
CA TRP A 45 9.88 0.08 -3.61
C TRP A 45 8.83 -0.83 -4.26
N GLY A 46 7.80 -1.16 -3.51
CA GLY A 46 6.73 -2.03 -3.97
C GLY A 46 5.39 -1.67 -3.35
N ILE A 47 4.35 -2.33 -3.81
CA ILE A 47 2.97 -2.15 -3.35
C ILE A 47 2.43 -3.46 -2.83
N VAL A 48 1.88 -3.40 -1.60
CA VAL A 48 1.18 -4.52 -0.96
C VAL A 48 -0.25 -4.07 -0.64
N THR A 49 -1.23 -4.69 -1.25
CA THR A 49 -2.63 -4.27 -1.14
C THR A 49 -3.57 -5.45 -0.88
N ASN A 50 -4.69 -5.19 -0.16
CA ASN A 50 -5.80 -6.14 -0.08
C ASN A 50 -6.80 -5.99 -1.24
N LYS A 51 -6.50 -5.13 -2.23
CA LYS A 51 -7.25 -5.01 -3.47
C LYS A 51 -6.90 -6.18 -4.39
N PRO A 52 -7.88 -6.89 -5.00
CA PRO A 52 -7.60 -7.94 -5.98
C PRO A 52 -6.72 -7.44 -7.13
N GLU A 53 -5.84 -8.29 -7.64
CA GLU A 53 -4.80 -7.94 -8.63
C GLU A 53 -5.37 -7.24 -9.86
N ARG A 54 -6.49 -7.74 -10.40
CA ARG A 54 -7.19 -7.15 -11.55
C ARG A 54 -7.42 -5.64 -11.39
N TYR A 55 -7.91 -5.21 -10.21
CA TYR A 55 -8.23 -3.81 -9.94
C TYR A 55 -6.99 -3.00 -9.53
N ALA A 56 -6.06 -3.64 -8.83
CA ALA A 56 -4.81 -2.99 -8.46
C ALA A 56 -4.02 -2.60 -9.72
N ARG A 57 -3.89 -3.49 -10.70
CA ARG A 57 -3.18 -3.21 -11.96
C ARG A 57 -3.82 -2.06 -12.73
N LEU A 58 -5.16 -2.06 -12.89
CA LEU A 58 -5.86 -0.97 -13.57
C LEU A 58 -5.56 0.39 -12.95
N LEU A 59 -5.56 0.48 -11.62
CA LEU A 59 -5.22 1.72 -10.91
C LEU A 59 -3.76 2.12 -11.11
N LEU A 60 -2.83 1.17 -10.97
CA LEU A 60 -1.40 1.45 -11.12
C LEU A 60 -1.03 1.86 -12.54
N ASP A 61 -1.68 1.28 -13.56
CA ASP A 61 -1.48 1.69 -14.95
C ASP A 61 -1.93 3.13 -15.18
N LYS A 62 -3.09 3.51 -14.63
CA LYS A 62 -3.58 4.90 -14.66
C LYS A 62 -2.63 5.87 -13.97
N LEU A 63 -2.08 5.48 -12.84
CA LEU A 63 -1.11 6.28 -12.08
C LEU A 63 0.32 6.23 -12.66
N GLN A 64 0.55 5.47 -13.71
CA GLN A 64 1.88 5.23 -14.32
C GLN A 64 2.90 4.63 -13.34
N LEU A 65 2.42 3.88 -12.36
CA LEU A 65 3.24 3.23 -11.33
C LEU A 65 3.60 1.79 -11.67
N SER A 66 2.88 1.12 -12.57
CA SER A 66 3.08 -0.29 -12.91
C SER A 66 4.49 -0.61 -13.39
N VAL A 67 5.09 0.29 -14.17
CA VAL A 67 6.43 0.12 -14.76
C VAL A 67 7.55 0.55 -13.81
N ARG A 68 7.21 1.26 -12.74
CA ARG A 68 8.15 1.80 -11.76
C ARG A 68 8.22 0.94 -10.49
N CYS A 69 7.09 0.28 -10.17
CA CYS A 69 6.93 -0.54 -8.98
C CYS A 69 7.75 -1.82 -9.09
N GLY A 70 8.66 -2.06 -8.17
CA GLY A 70 9.52 -3.24 -8.16
C GLY A 70 8.77 -4.54 -7.84
N CYS A 71 7.64 -4.46 -7.11
CA CYS A 71 6.73 -5.58 -6.92
C CYS A 71 5.30 -5.10 -6.60
N LEU A 72 4.32 -5.91 -6.97
CA LEU A 72 2.92 -5.77 -6.59
C LEU A 72 2.46 -7.06 -5.93
N VAL A 73 2.07 -6.99 -4.66
CA VAL A 73 1.50 -8.12 -3.92
C VAL A 73 0.03 -7.86 -3.61
N CYS A 74 -0.82 -8.76 -4.10
CA CYS A 74 -2.27 -8.75 -3.95
C CYS A 74 -2.75 -10.01 -3.20
N PRO A 75 -4.01 -10.08 -2.77
CA PRO A 75 -4.58 -11.30 -2.18
C PRO A 75 -4.44 -12.53 -3.06
N ASP A 76 -4.40 -12.34 -4.37
CA ASP A 76 -4.24 -13.39 -5.39
C ASP A 76 -2.88 -14.11 -5.30
N HIS A 77 -1.89 -13.53 -4.64
CA HIS A 77 -0.51 -14.01 -4.57
C HIS A 77 -0.16 -14.70 -3.23
N VAL A 78 -1.07 -14.70 -2.27
CA VAL A 78 -0.83 -15.14 -0.89
C VAL A 78 -1.97 -16.00 -0.38
N THR A 79 -1.69 -16.80 0.63
CA THR A 79 -2.72 -17.56 1.34
C THR A 79 -3.50 -16.66 2.28
N ASP A 80 -2.79 -15.86 3.05
CA ASP A 80 -3.35 -14.98 4.06
C ASP A 80 -3.03 -13.51 3.75
N ARG A 81 -4.10 -12.70 3.59
CA ARG A 81 -4.00 -11.26 3.36
C ARG A 81 -3.74 -10.48 4.65
N LYS A 82 -3.35 -9.20 4.53
CA LYS A 82 -3.23 -8.30 5.69
C LYS A 82 -4.49 -8.35 6.57
N PRO A 83 -4.36 -8.50 7.91
CA PRO A 83 -3.20 -8.21 8.75
C PRO A 83 -2.15 -9.32 8.89
N HIS A 84 -2.24 -10.44 8.17
CA HIS A 84 -1.18 -11.44 8.16
C HIS A 84 0.11 -10.85 7.54
N PRO A 85 1.32 -11.24 8.00
CA PRO A 85 2.58 -10.69 7.48
C PRO A 85 2.97 -11.21 6.10
N GLU A 86 2.40 -12.32 5.64
CA GLU A 86 2.78 -13.01 4.40
C GLU A 86 2.91 -12.07 3.19
N PRO A 87 1.97 -11.13 2.92
CA PRO A 87 2.09 -10.24 1.76
C PRO A 87 3.32 -9.32 1.84
N ILE A 88 3.69 -8.85 3.03
CA ILE A 88 4.87 -7.98 3.21
C ILE A 88 6.14 -8.80 3.07
N LEU A 89 6.19 -10.01 3.67
CA LEU A 89 7.34 -10.91 3.54
C LEU A 89 7.56 -11.34 2.08
N LEU A 90 6.48 -11.59 1.33
CA LEU A 90 6.57 -11.88 -0.10
C LEU A 90 7.14 -10.68 -0.89
N ALA A 91 6.69 -9.46 -0.58
CA ALA A 91 7.22 -8.25 -1.20
C ALA A 91 8.72 -8.07 -0.88
N CYS A 92 9.15 -8.26 0.37
CA CYS A 92 10.56 -8.22 0.75
C CYS A 92 11.39 -9.23 -0.06
N SER A 93 10.89 -10.46 -0.21
CA SER A 93 11.53 -11.50 -1.02
C SER A 93 11.65 -11.11 -2.49
N GLN A 94 10.59 -10.59 -3.11
CA GLN A 94 10.59 -10.15 -4.51
C GLN A 94 11.55 -8.97 -4.74
N LEU A 95 11.64 -8.04 -3.79
CA LEU A 95 12.55 -6.90 -3.83
C LEU A 95 13.98 -7.25 -3.40
N GLN A 96 14.22 -8.49 -2.96
CA GLN A 96 15.51 -8.95 -2.44
C GLN A 96 16.04 -8.07 -1.29
N ARG A 97 15.15 -7.74 -0.34
CA ARG A 97 15.44 -6.93 0.85
C ARG A 97 15.03 -7.67 2.12
N GLY A 98 15.86 -7.54 3.16
CA GLY A 98 15.54 -8.03 4.49
C GLY A 98 14.50 -7.14 5.18
N THR A 99 13.77 -7.70 6.14
CA THR A 99 12.74 -6.98 6.90
C THR A 99 13.37 -5.86 7.74
N GLU A 100 14.58 -6.06 8.26
CA GLU A 100 15.34 -5.07 9.05
C GLU A 100 15.72 -3.80 8.26
N ARG A 101 15.61 -3.84 6.95
CA ARG A 101 15.85 -2.72 6.03
C ARG A 101 14.62 -2.38 5.19
N THR A 102 13.45 -2.57 5.79
CA THR A 102 12.17 -2.31 5.12
C THR A 102 11.30 -1.43 5.99
N VAL A 103 10.68 -0.45 5.39
CA VAL A 103 9.59 0.34 5.99
C VAL A 103 8.29 0.02 5.26
N TYR A 104 7.19 0.02 5.99
CA TYR A 104 5.86 -0.17 5.42
C TYR A 104 4.99 1.04 5.77
N LEU A 105 4.51 1.76 4.75
CA LEU A 105 3.60 2.90 4.88
C LEU A 105 2.18 2.45 4.55
N GLY A 106 1.24 2.63 5.47
CA GLY A 106 -0.15 2.23 5.28
C GLY A 106 -1.14 3.12 6.02
N ASP A 107 -2.39 3.12 5.58
CA ASP A 107 -3.47 4.01 6.05
C ASP A 107 -4.58 3.28 6.82
N HIS A 108 -4.30 2.06 7.30
CA HIS A 108 -5.28 1.28 8.04
C HIS A 108 -4.62 0.45 9.16
N LEU A 109 -5.35 0.21 10.28
CA LEU A 109 -4.88 -0.63 11.39
C LEU A 109 -4.30 -1.98 10.92
N ARG A 110 -4.95 -2.65 9.95
CA ARG A 110 -4.47 -3.93 9.39
C ARG A 110 -3.09 -3.83 8.73
N ASP A 111 -2.73 -2.65 8.24
CA ASP A 111 -1.42 -2.40 7.62
C ASP A 111 -0.34 -2.38 8.68
N MET A 112 -0.59 -1.67 9.78
CA MET A 112 0.31 -1.63 10.92
C MET A 112 0.48 -2.99 11.58
N GLN A 113 -0.62 -3.73 11.75
CA GLN A 113 -0.58 -5.11 12.27
C GLN A 113 0.27 -6.03 11.37
N ALA A 114 0.07 -5.96 10.04
CA ALA A 114 0.86 -6.74 9.10
C ALA A 114 2.35 -6.37 9.14
N ALA A 115 2.67 -5.06 9.22
CA ALA A 115 4.03 -4.56 9.30
C ALA A 115 4.73 -5.04 10.59
N LYS A 116 4.06 -4.91 11.73
CA LYS A 116 4.58 -5.41 13.01
C LYS A 116 4.78 -6.92 13.01
N ASN A 117 3.83 -7.66 12.46
CA ASN A 117 3.93 -9.12 12.35
C ASN A 117 5.02 -9.58 11.38
N ALA A 118 5.40 -8.73 10.40
CA ALA A 118 6.49 -8.97 9.47
C ALA A 118 7.86 -8.48 9.97
N ASP A 119 7.91 -7.87 11.17
CA ASP A 119 9.12 -7.28 11.74
C ASP A 119 9.76 -6.20 10.84
N VAL A 120 8.91 -5.36 10.23
CA VAL A 120 9.32 -4.17 9.47
C VAL A 120 8.88 -2.89 10.18
N ILE A 121 9.53 -1.76 9.88
CA ILE A 121 9.15 -0.47 10.46
C ILE A 121 7.78 -0.06 9.93
N ALA A 122 6.82 0.13 10.83
CA ALA A 122 5.44 0.49 10.54
C ALA A 122 5.24 2.01 10.58
N ILE A 123 4.83 2.61 9.47
CA ILE A 123 4.52 4.05 9.36
C ILE A 123 3.04 4.19 9.03
N ALA A 124 2.29 4.83 9.94
CA ALA A 124 0.88 5.12 9.70
C ALA A 124 0.70 6.41 8.90
N ALA A 125 0.01 6.33 7.77
CA ALA A 125 -0.35 7.47 6.92
C ALA A 125 -1.64 8.11 7.45
N ALA A 126 -1.51 9.15 8.30
CA ALA A 126 -2.65 9.83 8.92
C ALA A 126 -3.39 10.80 7.97
N TYR A 127 -2.95 10.90 6.73
CA TYR A 127 -3.59 11.65 5.65
C TYR A 127 -4.45 10.77 4.73
N GLY A 128 -4.57 9.47 5.00
CA GLY A 128 -5.42 8.54 4.25
C GLY A 128 -6.91 8.76 4.47
N TYR A 129 -7.74 7.88 3.93
CA TYR A 129 -9.20 7.94 4.09
C TYR A 129 -9.61 7.40 5.46
N LEU A 130 -9.49 8.24 6.49
CA LEU A 130 -9.81 7.89 7.86
C LEU A 130 -11.26 8.20 8.19
N GLY A 131 -11.94 7.28 8.88
CA GLY A 131 -13.26 7.56 9.46
C GLY A 131 -13.16 8.58 10.60
N ALA A 132 -14.24 9.30 10.89
CA ALA A 132 -14.25 10.37 11.90
C ALA A 132 -13.86 9.90 13.31
N ASP A 133 -14.10 8.63 13.63
CA ASP A 133 -13.83 8.04 14.95
C ASP A 133 -12.49 7.29 15.01
N VAL A 134 -11.68 7.34 13.92
CA VAL A 134 -10.42 6.62 13.86
C VAL A 134 -9.32 7.42 14.54
N ARG A 135 -8.66 6.79 15.50
CA ARG A 135 -7.47 7.32 16.18
C ARG A 135 -6.25 6.55 15.71
N VAL A 136 -5.42 7.20 14.87
CA VAL A 136 -4.22 6.59 14.30
C VAL A 136 -3.19 6.23 15.37
N GLU A 137 -3.20 6.96 16.50
CA GLU A 137 -2.35 6.71 17.66
C GLU A 137 -2.58 5.31 18.27
N ASP A 138 -3.79 4.76 18.12
CA ASP A 138 -4.17 3.45 18.65
C ASP A 138 -3.71 2.29 17.72
N TRP A 139 -3.03 2.58 16.60
CA TRP A 139 -2.57 1.56 15.65
C TRP A 139 -1.20 0.97 15.97
N TYR A 140 -0.52 1.48 17.00
CA TYR A 140 0.80 1.00 17.42
C TYR A 140 1.87 1.08 16.34
N ALA A 141 1.76 2.05 15.42
CA ALA A 141 2.79 2.34 14.43
C ALA A 141 4.08 2.83 15.11
N ASP A 142 5.23 2.61 14.48
CA ASP A 142 6.49 3.16 14.94
C ASP A 142 6.56 4.67 14.71
N PHE A 143 5.95 5.12 13.61
CA PHE A 143 5.85 6.54 13.25
C PHE A 143 4.47 6.84 12.68
N ILE A 144 4.03 8.09 12.88
CA ILE A 144 2.80 8.62 12.27
C ILE A 144 3.19 9.74 11.32
N LEU A 145 2.84 9.60 10.06
CA LEU A 145 3.05 10.58 9.02
C LEU A 145 1.77 11.40 8.82
N GLN A 146 1.78 12.64 9.26
CA GLN A 146 0.59 13.51 9.24
C GLN A 146 0.31 14.10 7.85
N GLN A 147 1.35 14.23 7.01
CA GLN A 147 1.26 14.78 5.67
C GLN A 147 2.21 14.01 4.73
N PRO A 148 1.78 13.70 3.50
CA PRO A 148 2.58 12.90 2.59
C PRO A 148 3.90 13.59 2.20
N GLU A 149 3.95 14.93 2.19
CA GLU A 149 5.14 15.72 1.87
C GLU A 149 6.30 15.51 2.86
N HIS A 150 5.99 15.07 4.08
CA HIS A 150 7.01 14.79 5.10
C HIS A 150 7.64 13.39 4.98
N ALA A 151 7.17 12.55 4.06
CA ALA A 151 7.65 11.18 3.91
C ALA A 151 9.15 11.12 3.63
N GLU A 152 9.67 12.00 2.75
CA GLU A 152 11.10 12.06 2.43
C GLU A 152 11.95 12.38 3.65
N ALA A 153 11.55 13.38 4.44
CA ALA A 153 12.28 13.76 5.65
C ALA A 153 12.31 12.62 6.69
N LEU A 154 11.19 11.92 6.85
CA LEU A 154 11.11 10.76 7.75
C LEU A 154 12.03 9.63 7.27
N LEU A 155 12.00 9.26 5.98
CA LEU A 155 12.86 8.19 5.45
C LEU A 155 14.35 8.56 5.51
N THR A 156 14.69 9.82 5.30
CA THR A 156 16.08 10.31 5.46
C THR A 156 16.54 10.19 6.91
N MET A 157 15.69 10.57 7.86
CA MET A 157 15.98 10.40 9.30
C MET A 157 16.20 8.93 9.66
N LEU A 158 15.44 8.03 9.07
CA LEU A 158 15.56 6.58 9.24
C LEU A 158 16.69 5.96 8.42
N LYS A 159 17.43 6.75 7.63
CA LYS A 159 18.53 6.32 6.73
C LYS A 159 18.08 5.37 5.60
N PHE A 160 16.86 5.56 5.08
CA PHE A 160 16.33 4.81 3.94
C PHE A 160 16.33 5.63 2.62
N ALA A 161 16.51 6.95 2.68
CA ALA A 161 16.54 7.84 1.51
C ALA A 161 17.66 8.89 1.64
#